data_8b4219f3fceb571ea50f6f802e8c6683
#
_entry.id   8b4219f3fceb571ea50f6f802e8c6683
#
_cell.length_a   1.000
_cell.length_b   1.000
_cell.length_c   1.000
_cell.angle_alpha   90.00
_cell.angle_beta   90.00
_cell.angle_gamma   90.00
#
_symmetry.space_group_name_H-M   'P 1'
#
loop_
_entity.id
_entity.type
_entity.pdbx_description
1 polymer ?
#
loop_
_entity_poly.entity_id
_entity_poly.type
_entity_poly.pdbx_seq_one_letter_code
_entity_poly.pdbx_strand_id
1 'polypeptide(L)'
;MTPKIITPVTSPVIPLAEIRQHLRLDLLGGSTHPDDSLIEGYLLAAREYAEHYTQRSIGAQTLELALDKFPDAGIELPLGAASITSIKYTDTSLVLQTIESTDYVLDDYSFTHWAIPVSVWPTPAEVANAVKVRYVTPATFSPAVKTAL
;
A
#
# COMPACT_ATOMS: atom_id res chain seq x y z
N MET A 1 2.01 -3.64 12.94
CA MET A 1 1.65 -4.83 12.14
C MET A 1 2.02 -4.55 10.69
N THR A 2 2.68 -5.47 9.98
CA THR A 2 3.20 -5.23 8.62
C THR A 2 2.31 -5.96 7.61
N PRO A 3 1.70 -5.27 6.66
CA PRO A 3 0.91 -5.91 5.61
C PRO A 3 1.81 -6.65 4.61
N LYS A 4 1.25 -7.69 4.00
CA LYS A 4 1.88 -8.41 2.90
C LYS A 4 1.60 -7.69 1.58
N ILE A 5 2.63 -7.48 0.76
CA ILE A 5 2.46 -6.97 -0.60
C ILE A 5 1.90 -8.11 -1.49
N ILE A 6 0.75 -7.88 -2.10
CA ILE A 6 0.10 -8.79 -3.06
C ILE A 6 0.45 -8.38 -4.48
N THR A 7 0.34 -7.08 -4.79
CA THR A 7 0.76 -6.53 -6.07
C THR A 7 1.67 -5.34 -5.78
N PRO A 8 2.95 -5.42 -6.16
CA PRO A 8 3.89 -4.32 -5.95
C PRO A 8 3.58 -3.14 -6.90
N VAL A 9 4.23 -2.01 -6.65
CA VAL A 9 4.22 -0.88 -7.59
C VAL A 9 4.88 -1.33 -8.89
N THR A 10 4.15 -1.28 -9.99
CA THR A 10 4.62 -1.74 -11.31
C THR A 10 5.15 -0.61 -12.20
N SER A 11 4.73 0.63 -11.93
CA SER A 11 5.18 1.80 -12.69
C SER A 11 6.28 2.54 -11.94
N PRO A 12 7.31 3.05 -12.61
CA PRO A 12 8.30 3.89 -11.98
C PRO A 12 7.63 5.11 -11.33
N VAL A 13 7.94 5.35 -10.06
CA VAL A 13 7.40 6.48 -9.29
C VAL A 13 7.82 7.81 -9.91
N ILE A 14 9.05 7.85 -10.42
CA ILE A 14 9.61 8.96 -11.21
C ILE A 14 10.06 8.39 -12.56
N PRO A 15 9.64 9.00 -13.68
CA PRO A 15 10.10 8.57 -15.00
C PRO A 15 11.61 8.69 -15.12
N LEU A 16 12.28 7.67 -15.68
CA LEU A 16 13.73 7.64 -15.85
C LEU A 16 14.25 8.85 -16.65
N ALA A 17 13.47 9.33 -17.63
CA ALA A 17 13.80 10.53 -18.40
C ALA A 17 13.94 11.79 -17.53
N GLU A 18 13.09 11.92 -16.52
CA GLU A 18 13.14 13.04 -15.56
C GLU A 18 14.35 12.94 -14.64
N ILE A 19 14.69 11.73 -14.20
CA ILE A 19 15.88 11.47 -13.38
C ILE A 19 17.14 11.79 -14.17
N ARG A 20 17.23 11.36 -15.43
CA ARG A 20 18.37 11.69 -16.32
C ARG A 20 18.51 13.19 -16.49
N GLN A 21 17.42 13.91 -16.70
CA GLN A 21 17.43 15.37 -16.80
C GLN A 21 17.94 16.02 -15.50
N HIS A 22 17.51 15.54 -14.36
CA HIS A 22 17.97 16.02 -13.04
C HIS A 22 19.47 15.78 -12.85
N LEU A 23 19.95 14.61 -13.21
CA LEU A 23 21.37 14.23 -13.14
C LEU A 23 22.23 14.81 -14.29
N ARG A 24 21.62 15.52 -15.23
CA ARG A 24 22.29 16.08 -16.42
C ARG A 24 23.04 15.03 -17.25
N LEU A 25 22.42 13.85 -17.38
CA LEU A 25 22.98 12.76 -18.18
C LEU A 25 22.60 12.93 -19.64
N ASP A 26 23.65 13.02 -20.50
CA ASP A 26 23.48 13.12 -21.95
C ASP A 26 23.24 11.72 -22.56
N LEU A 27 22.20 11.62 -23.38
CA LEU A 27 21.97 10.43 -24.20
C LEU A 27 22.91 10.51 -25.42
N LEU A 28 23.98 9.79 -25.38
CA LEU A 28 25.01 9.72 -26.44
C LEU A 28 24.45 9.17 -27.78
N GLY A 29 23.44 9.85 -28.34
CA GLY A 29 22.80 9.50 -29.61
C GLY A 29 21.80 8.34 -29.55
N GLY A 30 21.44 7.86 -28.37
CA GLY A 30 20.49 6.78 -28.15
C GLY A 30 19.31 7.15 -27.24
N SER A 31 18.38 6.21 -27.03
CA SER A 31 17.26 6.36 -26.09
C SER A 31 17.57 5.86 -24.67
N THR A 32 18.74 5.25 -24.46
CA THR A 32 19.18 4.62 -23.20
C THR A 32 20.55 5.14 -22.77
N HIS A 33 20.78 5.18 -21.47
CA HIS A 33 22.09 5.49 -20.88
C HIS A 33 22.68 4.22 -20.24
N PRO A 34 24.01 4.00 -20.25
CA PRO A 34 24.64 2.82 -19.64
C PRO A 34 24.29 2.64 -18.15
N ASP A 35 24.08 3.73 -17.42
CA ASP A 35 23.78 3.71 -15.99
C ASP A 35 22.28 3.59 -15.64
N ASP A 36 21.40 3.43 -16.64
CA ASP A 36 19.95 3.41 -16.41
C ASP A 36 19.52 2.36 -15.37
N SER A 37 20.03 1.14 -15.47
CA SER A 37 19.72 0.05 -14.54
C SER A 37 20.21 0.33 -13.12
N LEU A 38 21.35 1.01 -13.00
CA LEU A 38 21.88 1.43 -11.69
C LEU A 38 21.02 2.52 -11.07
N ILE A 39 20.60 3.50 -11.87
CA ILE A 39 19.71 4.58 -11.45
C ILE A 39 18.35 4.05 -10.99
N GLU A 40 17.78 3.10 -11.74
CA GLU A 40 16.52 2.42 -11.34
C GLU A 40 16.67 1.67 -10.02
N GLY A 41 17.79 1.01 -9.79
CA GLY A 41 18.12 0.37 -8.53
C GLY A 41 18.20 1.35 -7.35
N TYR A 42 18.83 2.49 -7.55
CA TYR A 42 18.90 3.55 -6.53
C TYR A 42 17.54 4.18 -6.25
N LEU A 43 16.72 4.41 -7.29
CA LEU A 43 15.36 4.91 -7.11
C LEU A 43 14.50 3.96 -6.29
N LEU A 44 14.61 2.65 -6.56
CA LEU A 44 13.90 1.63 -5.79
C LEU A 44 14.30 1.65 -4.32
N ALA A 45 15.60 1.67 -4.04
CA ALA A 45 16.12 1.72 -2.68
C ALA A 45 15.71 3.02 -1.95
N ALA A 46 15.78 4.17 -2.63
CA ALA A 46 15.35 5.45 -2.08
C ALA A 46 13.84 5.46 -1.74
N ARG A 47 13.02 4.88 -2.64
CA ARG A 47 11.58 4.73 -2.40
C ARG A 47 11.29 3.88 -1.17
N GLU A 48 11.91 2.69 -1.08
CA GLU A 48 11.72 1.79 0.06
C GLU A 48 12.14 2.45 1.38
N TYR A 49 13.25 3.18 1.37
CA TYR A 49 13.70 3.94 2.53
C TYR A 49 12.68 5.03 2.92
N ALA A 50 12.18 5.80 1.94
CA ALA A 50 11.20 6.85 2.18
C ALA A 50 9.85 6.28 2.68
N GLU A 51 9.38 5.16 2.11
CA GLU A 51 8.17 4.45 2.57
C GLU A 51 8.32 3.99 4.03
N HIS A 52 9.48 3.42 4.36
CA HIS A 52 9.76 2.98 5.73
C HIS A 52 9.81 4.16 6.70
N TYR A 53 10.47 5.27 6.32
CA TYR A 53 10.59 6.46 7.17
C TYR A 53 9.27 7.18 7.37
N THR A 54 8.50 7.36 6.30
CA THR A 54 7.23 8.10 6.33
C THR A 54 6.04 7.25 6.79
N GLN A 55 6.19 5.93 6.86
CA GLN A 55 5.09 4.98 7.08
C GLN A 55 3.93 5.18 6.09
N ARG A 56 4.28 5.56 4.85
CA ARG A 56 3.35 5.77 3.74
C ARG A 56 3.84 5.07 2.48
N SER A 57 2.92 4.51 1.72
CA SER A 57 3.25 3.98 0.40
C SER A 57 3.52 5.10 -0.60
N ILE A 58 4.55 4.93 -1.39
CA ILE A 58 4.90 5.81 -2.51
C ILE A 58 4.62 5.05 -3.80
N GLY A 59 3.42 5.25 -4.33
CA GLY A 59 2.87 4.56 -5.48
C GLY A 59 1.77 3.55 -5.11
N ALA A 60 0.92 3.25 -6.10
CA ALA A 60 -0.19 2.31 -5.91
C ALA A 60 0.31 0.88 -5.82
N GLN A 61 -0.02 0.21 -4.73
CA GLN A 61 0.21 -1.21 -4.54
C GLN A 61 -0.97 -1.86 -3.82
N THR A 62 -1.16 -3.15 -4.03
CA THR A 62 -2.19 -3.91 -3.31
C THR A 62 -1.56 -4.61 -2.13
N LEU A 63 -2.10 -4.34 -0.95
CA LEU A 63 -1.66 -4.88 0.32
C LEU A 63 -2.72 -5.80 0.93
N GLU A 64 -2.29 -6.77 1.70
CA GLU A 64 -3.17 -7.64 2.49
C GLU A 64 -2.68 -7.65 3.94
N LEU A 65 -3.56 -7.23 4.84
CA LEU A 65 -3.35 -7.29 6.28
C LEU A 65 -4.08 -8.50 6.84
N ALA A 66 -3.41 -9.30 7.65
CA ALA A 66 -3.99 -10.44 8.34
C ALA A 66 -4.04 -10.20 9.85
N LEU A 67 -5.17 -10.52 10.46
CA LEU A 67 -5.47 -10.36 11.88
C LEU A 67 -6.10 -11.65 12.41
N ASP A 68 -5.88 -11.96 13.68
CA ASP A 68 -6.51 -13.12 14.32
C ASP A 68 -7.98 -12.82 14.72
N LYS A 69 -8.30 -11.55 14.96
CA LYS A 69 -9.65 -11.07 15.31
C LYS A 69 -9.87 -9.64 14.85
N PHE A 70 -11.12 -9.24 14.75
CA PHE A 70 -11.46 -7.84 14.54
C PHE A 70 -11.16 -7.00 15.79
N PRO A 71 -10.51 -5.83 15.63
CA PRO A 71 -10.40 -4.85 16.71
C PRO A 71 -11.76 -4.17 16.98
N ASP A 72 -12.01 -3.77 18.23
CA ASP A 72 -13.30 -3.18 18.63
C ASP A 72 -13.58 -1.84 17.91
N ALA A 73 -12.57 -1.00 17.73
CA ALA A 73 -12.74 0.35 17.17
C ALA A 73 -12.71 0.40 15.64
N GLY A 74 -11.94 -0.47 15.00
CA GLY A 74 -11.70 -0.46 13.57
C GLY A 74 -10.36 -1.08 13.23
N ILE A 75 -10.12 -1.35 11.95
CA ILE A 75 -8.88 -1.95 11.47
C ILE A 75 -7.98 -0.84 10.94
N GLU A 76 -6.83 -0.64 11.56
CA GLU A 76 -5.80 0.24 11.04
C GLU A 76 -5.21 -0.31 9.73
N LEU A 77 -5.10 0.57 8.72
CA LEU A 77 -4.57 0.23 7.40
C LEU A 77 -3.18 0.86 7.22
N PRO A 78 -2.11 0.12 7.54
CA PRO A 78 -0.74 0.62 7.43
C PRO A 78 -0.40 1.10 6.02
N LEU A 79 0.54 2.04 5.91
CA LEU A 79 0.98 2.66 4.65
C LEU A 79 -0.10 3.49 3.92
N GLY A 80 -1.28 3.63 4.51
CA GLY A 80 -2.42 4.33 3.94
C GLY A 80 -3.21 3.51 2.93
N ALA A 81 -4.48 3.83 2.78
CA ALA A 81 -5.38 3.19 1.84
C ALA A 81 -6.12 4.24 1.00
N ALA A 82 -6.22 4.01 -0.30
CA ALA A 82 -7.10 4.77 -1.20
C ALA A 82 -8.45 4.08 -1.35
N SER A 83 -8.46 2.74 -1.24
CA SER A 83 -9.69 1.94 -1.29
C SER A 83 -9.49 0.60 -0.63
N ILE A 84 -10.57 0.04 -0.07
CA ILE A 84 -10.60 -1.32 0.45
C ILE A 84 -11.18 -2.22 -0.64
N THR A 85 -10.42 -3.23 -1.05
CA THR A 85 -10.83 -4.19 -2.07
C THR A 85 -11.76 -5.25 -1.49
N SER A 86 -11.44 -5.79 -0.32
CA SER A 86 -12.27 -6.78 0.37
C SER A 86 -11.85 -6.94 1.82
N ILE A 87 -12.84 -7.23 2.67
CA ILE A 87 -12.63 -7.71 4.03
C ILE A 87 -13.23 -9.11 4.09
N LYS A 88 -12.40 -10.09 4.41
CA LYS A 88 -12.79 -11.50 4.52
C LYS A 88 -12.46 -12.02 5.91
N TYR A 89 -13.26 -12.92 6.39
CA TYR A 89 -13.00 -13.60 7.67
C TYR A 89 -13.44 -15.04 7.63
N THR A 90 -12.83 -15.87 8.45
CA THR A 90 -13.27 -17.24 8.72
C THR A 90 -14.25 -17.20 9.87
N ASP A 91 -15.48 -17.67 9.65
CA ASP A 91 -16.49 -17.71 10.69
C ASP A 91 -16.28 -18.87 11.68
N THR A 92 -17.10 -18.94 12.73
CA THR A 92 -17.02 -19.97 13.78
C THR A 92 -17.26 -21.40 13.28
N SER A 93 -17.81 -21.55 12.07
CA SER A 93 -17.98 -22.82 11.37
C SER A 93 -16.80 -23.15 10.45
N LEU A 94 -15.71 -22.36 10.50
CA LEU A 94 -14.53 -22.46 9.66
C LEU A 94 -14.81 -22.22 8.15
N VAL A 95 -15.86 -21.48 7.83
CA VAL A 95 -16.20 -21.07 6.47
C VAL A 95 -15.70 -19.66 6.20
N LEU A 96 -15.08 -19.45 5.03
CA LEU A 96 -14.62 -18.13 4.63
C LEU A 96 -15.81 -17.27 4.19
N GLN A 97 -15.99 -16.15 4.86
CA GLN A 97 -17.02 -15.15 4.60
C GLN A 97 -16.40 -13.88 4.03
N THR A 98 -17.18 -13.11 3.28
CA THR A 98 -16.80 -11.77 2.80
C THR A 98 -17.78 -10.77 3.40
N ILE A 99 -17.26 -9.68 3.95
CA ILE A 99 -18.09 -8.57 4.45
C ILE A 99 -18.46 -7.68 3.25
N GLU A 100 -19.75 -7.36 3.16
CA GLU A 100 -20.25 -6.48 2.11
C GLU A 100 -19.66 -5.08 2.25
N SER A 101 -19.43 -4.42 1.12
CA SER A 101 -18.82 -3.07 1.10
C SER A 101 -19.68 -1.99 1.75
N THR A 102 -20.96 -2.27 1.98
CA THR A 102 -21.91 -1.41 2.71
C THR A 102 -21.76 -1.49 4.22
N ASP A 103 -21.11 -2.51 4.75
CA ASP A 103 -21.02 -2.80 6.18
C ASP A 103 -19.77 -2.20 6.83
N TYR A 104 -18.92 -1.53 6.04
CA TYR A 104 -17.74 -0.80 6.53
C TYR A 104 -17.49 0.47 5.73
N VAL A 105 -16.75 1.39 6.32
CA VAL A 105 -16.35 2.65 5.71
C VAL A 105 -14.84 2.78 5.80
N LEU A 106 -14.21 3.29 4.73
CA LEU A 106 -12.83 3.75 4.77
C LEU A 106 -12.80 5.15 5.38
N ASP A 107 -12.14 5.31 6.51
CA ASP A 107 -11.80 6.61 7.08
C ASP A 107 -10.36 6.95 6.67
N ASP A 108 -10.23 7.89 5.75
CA ASP A 108 -8.96 8.42 5.21
C ASP A 108 -8.73 9.89 5.59
N TYR A 109 -9.54 10.41 6.53
CA TYR A 109 -9.50 11.82 6.91
C TYR A 109 -8.22 12.22 7.66
N SER A 110 -7.65 11.30 8.43
CA SER A 110 -6.44 11.51 9.21
C SER A 110 -5.20 10.88 8.56
N PHE A 111 -4.02 11.11 9.16
CA PHE A 111 -2.79 10.47 8.72
C PHE A 111 -2.88 8.93 8.75
N THR A 112 -3.50 8.37 9.77
CA THR A 112 -3.76 6.93 9.87
C THR A 112 -5.12 6.61 9.26
N HIS A 113 -5.16 5.70 8.30
CA HIS A 113 -6.40 5.29 7.65
C HIS A 113 -6.98 4.06 8.34
N TRP A 114 -8.31 3.99 8.39
CA TRP A 114 -9.02 2.95 9.12
C TRP A 114 -10.15 2.35 8.29
N ALA A 115 -10.36 1.04 8.44
CA ALA A 115 -11.62 0.40 8.05
C ALA A 115 -12.52 0.33 9.29
N ILE A 116 -13.62 1.07 9.27
CA ILE A 116 -14.54 1.21 10.40
C ILE A 116 -15.84 0.47 10.08
N PRO A 117 -16.37 -0.39 10.97
CA PRO A 117 -17.64 -1.06 10.75
C PRO A 117 -18.78 -0.04 10.86
N VAL A 118 -19.81 -0.18 10.03
CA VAL A 118 -21.04 0.63 10.12
C VAL A 118 -21.84 0.26 11.37
N SER A 119 -21.75 -0.99 11.80
CA SER A 119 -22.39 -1.48 13.03
C SER A 119 -21.37 -2.19 13.90
N VAL A 120 -21.33 -3.49 13.88
CA VAL A 120 -20.42 -4.33 14.67
C VAL A 120 -19.75 -5.34 13.75
N TRP A 121 -18.48 -5.61 13.98
CA TRP A 121 -17.80 -6.68 13.27
C TRP A 121 -18.39 -8.05 13.63
N PRO A 122 -18.49 -8.97 12.68
CA PRO A 122 -18.89 -10.35 12.96
C PRO A 122 -17.85 -11.05 13.84
N THR A 123 -18.25 -12.13 14.50
CA THR A 123 -17.36 -12.96 15.32
C THR A 123 -16.56 -13.91 14.42
N PRO A 124 -15.23 -13.79 14.31
CA PRO A 124 -14.42 -14.72 13.57
C PRO A 124 -14.13 -16.00 14.37
N ALA A 125 -13.64 -17.03 13.69
CA ALA A 125 -13.09 -18.21 14.36
C ALA A 125 -11.84 -17.85 15.18
N GLU A 126 -11.58 -18.59 16.23
CA GLU A 126 -10.36 -18.46 17.06
C GLU A 126 -9.17 -19.19 16.40
N VAL A 127 -8.77 -18.73 15.21
CA VAL A 127 -7.65 -19.27 14.44
C VAL A 127 -6.72 -18.13 14.00
N ALA A 128 -5.46 -18.46 13.76
CA ALA A 128 -4.50 -17.48 13.26
C ALA A 128 -4.94 -16.94 11.88
N ASN A 129 -4.80 -15.64 11.68
CA ASN A 129 -5.15 -14.95 10.44
C ASN A 129 -6.61 -15.15 10.02
N ALA A 130 -7.52 -15.23 10.99
CA ALA A 130 -8.94 -15.40 10.74
C ALA A 130 -9.55 -14.26 9.91
N VAL A 131 -8.98 -13.06 9.99
CA VAL A 131 -9.45 -11.87 9.26
C VAL A 131 -8.39 -11.42 8.27
N LYS A 132 -8.80 -11.12 7.04
CA LYS A 132 -7.91 -10.62 5.98
C LYS A 132 -8.53 -9.38 5.33
N VAL A 133 -7.79 -8.29 5.34
CA VAL A 133 -8.18 -7.03 4.71
C VAL A 133 -7.26 -6.77 3.53
N ARG A 134 -7.84 -6.68 2.33
CA ARG A 134 -7.12 -6.32 1.12
C ARG A 134 -7.49 -4.91 0.72
N TYR A 135 -6.48 -4.08 0.47
CA TYR A 135 -6.65 -2.67 0.13
C TYR A 135 -5.58 -2.19 -0.84
N VAL A 136 -5.85 -1.07 -1.50
CA VAL A 136 -4.93 -0.43 -2.45
C VAL A 136 -4.46 0.89 -1.85
N THR A 137 -3.16 1.13 -1.93
CA THR A 137 -2.55 2.39 -1.48
C THR A 137 -2.72 3.51 -2.50
N PRO A 138 -2.61 4.80 -2.10
CA PRO A 138 -2.70 5.92 -3.03
C PRO A 138 -1.64 5.86 -4.14
N ALA A 139 -2.06 6.21 -5.37
CA ALA A 139 -1.15 6.32 -6.51
C ALA A 139 -0.35 7.63 -6.49
N THR A 140 -0.87 8.66 -5.81
CA THR A 140 -0.30 10.00 -5.77
C THR A 140 0.42 10.25 -4.46
N PHE A 141 1.52 10.98 -4.53
CA PHE A 141 2.31 11.42 -3.39
C PHE A 141 2.70 12.89 -3.59
N SER A 142 3.09 13.55 -2.51
CA SER A 142 3.40 14.97 -2.53
C SER A 142 4.60 15.29 -3.43
N PRO A 143 4.63 16.45 -4.11
CA PRO A 143 5.79 16.89 -4.89
C PRO A 143 7.09 16.94 -4.08
N ALA A 144 7.00 17.22 -2.78
CA ALA A 144 8.15 17.22 -1.88
C ALA A 144 8.81 15.84 -1.77
N VAL A 145 8.02 14.77 -1.73
CA VAL A 145 8.54 13.39 -1.73
C VAL A 145 9.24 13.09 -3.05
N LYS A 146 8.65 13.54 -4.17
CA LYS A 146 9.26 13.37 -5.49
C LYS A 146 10.64 14.05 -5.61
N THR A 147 10.81 15.20 -4.97
CA THR A 147 12.09 15.93 -4.98
C THR A 147 13.12 15.29 -4.04
N ALA A 148 12.67 14.56 -3.01
CA ALA A 148 13.52 13.88 -2.04
C ALA A 148 14.01 12.49 -2.50
N LEU A 149 13.35 11.88 -3.48
CA LEU A 149 13.75 10.61 -4.10
C LEU A 149 14.80 10.81 -5.18
#